data_31dff3e14a6fc1a23e6313ccf99359b4
#
_entry.id   31dff3e14a6fc1a23e6313ccf99359b4
#
_cell.length_a   1.000
_cell.length_b   1.000
_cell.length_c   1.000
_cell.angle_alpha   90.00
_cell.angle_beta   90.00
_cell.angle_gamma   90.00
#
_symmetry.space_group_name_H-M   'P 1'
#
loop_
_entity.id
_entity.type
_entity.pdbx_description
1 polymer ?
#
loop_
_entity_poly.entity_id
_entity_poly.type
_entity_poly.pdbx_seq_one_letter_code
_entity_poly.pdbx_strand_id
1 'polypeptide(L)'
;MASTKVVFLTGLKEALIEEVVSYSPPDYEVVVLDKSSTEEQRINEVRNADFLLCYGQDPSDEVIKSLEKCRLVQLLAAGYDRMNLDLLAELEIPCANNGGANSWAVADQAVLLMLAIYKQLLASDNSTREGRWAEPITGQNTFEMADKKVGILGIGNIGRQVAKRVQGFDAKVQYFDLYPLDERTAEELNVTYVSLEELFSTSDII
;
A
#
# COMPACT_ATOMS: atom_id res chain seq x y z
N MET A 1 -20.78 17.26 27.47
CA MET A 1 -19.99 17.76 26.35
C MET A 1 -20.57 17.11 25.11
N ALA A 2 -20.60 17.77 23.95
CA ALA A 2 -21.03 17.10 22.72
C ALA A 2 -20.04 15.97 22.39
N SER A 3 -20.54 14.79 22.01
CA SER A 3 -19.72 13.66 21.60
C SER A 3 -18.99 14.02 20.30
N THR A 4 -17.72 13.62 20.17
CA THR A 4 -16.97 13.77 18.91
C THR A 4 -17.53 12.79 17.89
N LYS A 5 -18.03 13.29 16.75
CA LYS A 5 -18.61 12.46 15.70
C LYS A 5 -17.58 12.09 14.65
N VAL A 6 -17.43 10.79 14.43
CA VAL A 6 -16.61 10.20 13.37
C VAL A 6 -17.52 9.51 12.37
N VAL A 7 -17.44 9.86 11.11
CA VAL A 7 -18.09 9.11 10.03
C VAL A 7 -17.06 8.22 9.37
N PHE A 8 -17.34 6.92 9.30
CA PHE A 8 -16.48 5.93 8.66
C PHE A 8 -17.11 5.44 7.36
N LEU A 9 -16.63 5.97 6.25
CA LEU A 9 -17.02 5.57 4.89
C LEU A 9 -16.17 4.36 4.48
N THR A 10 -16.79 3.18 4.35
CA THR A 10 -16.01 1.95 4.21
C THR A 10 -16.60 0.92 3.23
N GLY A 11 -15.70 0.19 2.58
CA GLY A 11 -16.03 -0.99 1.76
C GLY A 11 -15.65 -2.31 2.44
N LEU A 12 -15.28 -2.28 3.73
CA LEU A 12 -14.91 -3.46 4.51
C LEU A 12 -16.11 -4.40 4.75
N LYS A 13 -15.79 -5.64 5.10
CA LYS A 13 -16.78 -6.60 5.65
C LYS A 13 -17.05 -6.30 7.11
N GLU A 14 -18.24 -6.67 7.57
CA GLU A 14 -18.76 -6.38 8.92
C GLU A 14 -17.76 -6.70 10.05
N ALA A 15 -17.17 -7.90 10.06
CA ALA A 15 -16.20 -8.29 11.10
C ALA A 15 -14.96 -7.36 11.18
N LEU A 16 -14.52 -6.81 10.03
CA LEU A 16 -13.41 -5.84 10.01
C LEU A 16 -13.86 -4.44 10.42
N ILE A 17 -15.11 -4.09 10.15
CA ILE A 17 -15.70 -2.83 10.60
C ILE A 17 -15.77 -2.83 12.13
N GLU A 18 -16.29 -3.90 12.73
CA GLU A 18 -16.37 -4.07 14.18
C GLU A 18 -14.99 -3.93 14.84
N GLU A 19 -13.97 -4.58 14.25
CA GLU A 19 -12.61 -4.48 14.75
C GLU A 19 -12.08 -3.03 14.69
N VAL A 20 -12.23 -2.34 13.56
CA VAL A 20 -11.80 -0.94 13.41
C VAL A 20 -12.52 -0.03 14.40
N VAL A 21 -13.84 -0.18 14.54
CA VAL A 21 -14.66 0.61 15.44
C VAL A 21 -14.29 0.36 16.90
N SER A 22 -13.86 -0.86 17.25
CA SER A 22 -13.45 -1.22 18.62
C SER A 22 -12.25 -0.42 19.14
N TYR A 23 -11.45 0.14 18.26
CA TYR A 23 -10.31 1.02 18.62
C TYR A 23 -10.71 2.47 18.86
N SER A 24 -11.97 2.85 18.61
CA SER A 24 -12.41 4.22 18.86
C SER A 24 -12.49 4.53 20.36
N PRO A 25 -12.15 5.75 20.78
CA PRO A 25 -12.38 6.17 22.17
C PRO A 25 -13.87 6.05 22.56
N PRO A 26 -14.17 5.70 23.81
CA PRO A 26 -15.53 5.39 24.26
C PRO A 26 -16.50 6.61 24.24
N ASP A 27 -15.96 7.81 24.19
CA ASP A 27 -16.71 9.07 24.09
C ASP A 27 -16.91 9.55 22.65
N TYR A 28 -16.46 8.76 21.65
CA TYR A 28 -16.67 9.06 20.23
C TYR A 28 -17.93 8.35 19.72
N GLU A 29 -18.72 9.08 18.93
CA GLU A 29 -19.83 8.53 18.16
C GLU A 29 -19.32 8.14 16.77
N VAL A 30 -19.25 6.83 16.47
CA VAL A 30 -18.83 6.34 15.15
C VAL A 30 -20.05 5.93 14.33
N VAL A 31 -20.28 6.64 13.21
CA VAL A 31 -21.31 6.32 12.23
C VAL A 31 -20.66 5.62 11.05
N VAL A 32 -21.02 4.37 10.81
CA VAL A 32 -20.49 3.58 9.70
C VAL A 32 -21.40 3.73 8.48
N LEU A 33 -20.80 4.07 7.34
CA LEU A 33 -21.46 4.16 6.04
C LEU A 33 -20.79 3.18 5.08
N ASP A 34 -21.45 2.09 4.83
CA ASP A 34 -20.98 1.04 3.93
C ASP A 34 -21.40 1.29 2.46
N LYS A 35 -21.16 0.28 1.59
CA LYS A 35 -21.52 0.35 0.16
C LYS A 35 -23.01 0.45 -0.11
N SER A 36 -23.87 0.08 0.83
CA SER A 36 -25.31 0.16 0.69
C SER A 36 -25.86 1.56 0.97
N SER A 37 -25.07 2.42 1.63
CA SER A 37 -25.45 3.77 1.98
C SER A 37 -25.64 4.64 0.73
N THR A 38 -26.77 5.33 0.67
CA THR A 38 -27.06 6.25 -0.44
C THR A 38 -26.22 7.52 -0.34
N GLU A 39 -26.08 8.23 -1.44
CA GLU A 39 -25.39 9.52 -1.48
C GLU A 39 -26.01 10.54 -0.51
N GLU A 40 -27.35 10.58 -0.45
CA GLU A 40 -28.08 11.45 0.46
C GLU A 40 -27.78 11.13 1.93
N GLN A 41 -27.72 9.84 2.28
CA GLN A 41 -27.34 9.42 3.64
C GLN A 41 -25.92 9.87 3.97
N ARG A 42 -24.97 9.71 3.03
CA ARG A 42 -23.58 10.14 3.21
C ARG A 42 -23.49 11.64 3.46
N ILE A 43 -24.15 12.44 2.61
CA ILE A 43 -24.21 13.90 2.73
C ILE A 43 -24.78 14.30 4.08
N ASN A 44 -25.88 13.69 4.52
CA ASN A 44 -26.54 14.05 5.78
C ASN A 44 -25.66 13.73 7.00
N GLU A 45 -24.98 12.58 6.98
CA GLU A 45 -24.15 12.15 8.11
C GLU A 45 -22.85 12.93 8.23
N VAL A 46 -22.17 13.25 7.11
CA VAL A 46 -20.89 13.96 7.14
C VAL A 46 -21.01 15.42 7.51
N ARG A 47 -22.18 16.03 7.32
CA ARG A 47 -22.44 17.45 7.59
C ARG A 47 -22.02 17.87 9.00
N ASN A 48 -22.25 17.00 9.96
CA ASN A 48 -21.94 17.22 11.37
C ASN A 48 -20.75 16.39 11.88
N ALA A 49 -19.98 15.75 11.00
CA ALA A 49 -18.82 14.97 11.37
C ALA A 49 -17.64 15.86 11.78
N ASP A 50 -16.99 15.53 12.88
CA ASP A 50 -15.71 16.12 13.27
C ASP A 50 -14.54 15.50 12.49
N PHE A 51 -14.68 14.21 12.13
CA PHE A 51 -13.69 13.44 11.37
C PHE A 51 -14.37 12.56 10.33
N LEU A 52 -13.76 12.48 9.15
CA LEU A 52 -14.14 11.51 8.11
C LEU A 52 -13.02 10.49 7.94
N LEU A 53 -13.32 9.21 8.18
CA LEU A 53 -12.45 8.08 7.91
C LEU A 53 -12.88 7.41 6.61
N CYS A 54 -11.93 7.06 5.73
CA CYS A 54 -12.21 6.40 4.45
C CYS A 54 -11.37 5.14 4.27
N TYR A 55 -12.01 4.03 3.88
CA TYR A 55 -11.32 2.80 3.46
C TYR A 55 -12.12 2.01 2.42
N GLY A 56 -11.57 1.86 1.22
CA GLY A 56 -12.22 1.10 0.13
C GLY A 56 -13.49 1.74 -0.45
N GLN A 57 -13.80 2.94 -0.02
CA GLN A 57 -14.75 3.88 -0.61
C GLN A 57 -14.19 5.29 -0.51
N ASP A 58 -14.31 6.04 -1.60
CA ASP A 58 -13.92 7.43 -1.66
C ASP A 58 -15.19 8.29 -1.64
N PRO A 59 -15.20 9.43 -0.92
CA PRO A 59 -16.31 10.36 -0.94
C PRO A 59 -16.41 11.05 -2.31
N SER A 60 -17.63 11.29 -2.78
CA SER A 60 -17.85 12.18 -3.94
C SER A 60 -17.57 13.64 -3.58
N ASP A 61 -17.45 14.49 -4.59
CA ASP A 61 -17.26 15.91 -4.40
C ASP A 61 -18.44 16.54 -3.62
N GLU A 62 -19.67 16.02 -3.80
CA GLU A 62 -20.86 16.46 -3.06
C GLU A 62 -20.77 16.11 -1.57
N VAL A 63 -20.24 14.93 -1.25
CA VAL A 63 -19.98 14.53 0.15
C VAL A 63 -18.88 15.41 0.75
N ILE A 64 -17.80 15.68 0.03
CA ILE A 64 -16.71 16.55 0.49
C ILE A 64 -17.22 17.97 0.74
N LYS A 65 -17.99 18.55 -0.18
CA LYS A 65 -18.60 19.88 -0.02
C LYS A 65 -19.55 20.00 1.17
N SER A 66 -20.06 18.87 1.63
CA SER A 66 -20.99 18.82 2.78
C SER A 66 -20.29 18.71 4.15
N LEU A 67 -18.98 18.70 4.19
CA LEU A 67 -18.17 18.64 5.42
C LEU A 67 -18.10 20.02 6.11
N GLU A 68 -19.11 20.36 6.91
CA GLU A 68 -19.24 21.71 7.52
C GLU A 68 -18.34 21.91 8.75
N LYS A 69 -18.01 20.84 9.49
CA LYS A 69 -17.26 20.88 10.74
C LYS A 69 -16.00 20.01 10.72
N CYS A 70 -15.74 19.32 9.62
CA CYS A 70 -14.70 18.33 9.56
C CYS A 70 -13.31 18.94 9.79
N ARG A 71 -12.59 18.39 10.73
CA ARG A 71 -11.24 18.82 11.11
C ARG A 71 -10.14 18.01 10.44
N LEU A 72 -10.46 16.80 9.98
CA LEU A 72 -9.52 15.92 9.30
C LEU A 72 -10.27 14.86 8.49
N VAL A 73 -9.84 14.65 7.25
CA VAL A 73 -10.15 13.46 6.46
C VAL A 73 -8.98 12.50 6.59
N GLN A 74 -9.21 11.29 7.11
CA GLN A 74 -8.19 10.27 7.27
C GLN A 74 -8.45 9.10 6.33
N LEU A 75 -7.50 8.85 5.44
CA LEU A 75 -7.47 7.63 4.62
C LEU A 75 -6.78 6.53 5.39
N LEU A 76 -7.44 5.38 5.61
CA LEU A 76 -6.82 4.22 6.24
C LEU A 76 -5.97 3.40 5.26
N ALA A 77 -5.95 3.78 3.99
CA ALA A 77 -5.07 3.25 2.95
C ALA A 77 -3.86 4.17 2.72
N ALA A 78 -2.81 3.63 2.10
CA ALA A 78 -1.66 4.41 1.67
C ALA A 78 -1.95 5.23 0.40
N GLY A 79 -2.76 4.67 -0.52
CA GLY A 79 -3.17 5.34 -1.76
C GLY A 79 -4.18 6.45 -1.52
N TYR A 80 -4.01 7.56 -2.25
CA TYR A 80 -4.88 8.74 -2.19
C TYR A 80 -5.28 9.27 -3.56
N ASP A 81 -4.96 8.55 -4.61
CA ASP A 81 -5.12 8.97 -6.03
C ASP A 81 -6.57 9.31 -6.42
N ARG A 82 -7.54 8.80 -5.67
CA ARG A 82 -8.97 9.05 -5.91
C ARG A 82 -9.56 10.12 -5.02
N MET A 83 -8.78 10.64 -4.07
CA MET A 83 -9.24 11.72 -3.20
C MET A 83 -9.08 13.07 -3.92
N ASN A 84 -10.13 13.87 -3.95
CA ASN A 84 -10.06 15.22 -4.49
C ASN A 84 -9.35 16.15 -3.48
N LEU A 85 -8.01 16.11 -3.50
CA LEU A 85 -7.19 16.90 -2.58
C LEU A 85 -7.31 18.41 -2.84
N ASP A 86 -7.53 18.81 -4.09
CA ASP A 86 -7.70 20.23 -4.45
C ASP A 86 -8.96 20.80 -3.80
N LEU A 87 -10.07 20.06 -3.87
CA LEU A 87 -11.32 20.45 -3.21
C LEU A 87 -11.19 20.49 -1.68
N LEU A 88 -10.47 19.53 -1.08
CA LEU A 88 -10.20 19.56 0.36
C LEU A 88 -9.34 20.76 0.76
N ALA A 89 -8.36 21.12 -0.08
CA ALA A 89 -7.53 22.29 0.14
C ALA A 89 -8.32 23.60 0.01
N GLU A 90 -9.24 23.71 -0.95
CA GLU A 90 -10.16 24.85 -1.09
C GLU A 90 -11.06 25.02 0.13
N LEU A 91 -11.45 23.92 0.75
CA LEU A 91 -12.28 23.90 1.97
C LEU A 91 -11.44 24.02 3.26
N GLU A 92 -10.13 24.14 3.15
CA GLU A 92 -9.19 24.19 4.29
C GLU A 92 -9.27 22.96 5.21
N ILE A 93 -9.68 21.80 4.67
CA ILE A 93 -9.79 20.53 5.41
C ILE A 93 -8.50 19.70 5.20
N PRO A 94 -7.71 19.48 6.25
CA PRO A 94 -6.52 18.64 6.13
C PRO A 94 -6.88 17.19 5.80
N CYS A 95 -6.05 16.56 4.96
CA CYS A 95 -6.16 15.15 4.61
C CYS A 95 -4.87 14.41 4.97
N ALA A 96 -5.00 13.26 5.61
CA ALA A 96 -3.89 12.37 5.92
C ALA A 96 -4.16 10.97 5.37
N ASN A 97 -3.09 10.27 5.01
CA ASN A 97 -3.16 8.87 4.60
C ASN A 97 -2.36 7.96 5.57
N ASN A 98 -2.42 6.66 5.34
CA ASN A 98 -1.67 5.68 6.11
C ASN A 98 -0.39 5.24 5.36
N GLY A 99 0.41 6.23 4.94
CA GLY A 99 1.62 6.00 4.16
C GLY A 99 2.64 5.13 4.89
N GLY A 100 3.07 4.04 4.25
CA GLY A 100 4.08 3.13 4.77
C GLY A 100 3.57 2.00 5.67
N ALA A 101 2.34 2.02 6.16
CA ALA A 101 1.83 1.00 7.07
C ALA A 101 1.81 -0.41 6.46
N ASN A 102 1.58 -0.53 5.15
CA ASN A 102 1.58 -1.80 4.43
C ASN A 102 2.93 -2.15 3.77
N SER A 103 3.97 -1.35 3.99
CA SER A 103 5.23 -1.47 3.23
C SER A 103 5.92 -2.82 3.43
N TRP A 104 5.82 -3.39 4.63
CA TRP A 104 6.39 -4.70 4.94
C TRP A 104 5.65 -5.82 4.19
N ALA A 105 4.32 -5.84 4.28
CA ALA A 105 3.50 -6.84 3.62
C ALA A 105 3.63 -6.78 2.08
N VAL A 106 3.66 -5.58 1.51
CA VAL A 106 3.85 -5.40 0.05
C VAL A 106 5.25 -5.86 -0.38
N ALA A 107 6.27 -5.55 0.41
CA ALA A 107 7.63 -6.01 0.12
C ALA A 107 7.77 -7.54 0.22
N ASP A 108 7.13 -8.18 1.21
CA ASP A 108 7.07 -9.64 1.31
C ASP A 108 6.41 -10.24 0.07
N GLN A 109 5.29 -9.68 -0.37
CA GLN A 109 4.60 -10.12 -1.58
C GLN A 109 5.47 -9.95 -2.83
N ALA A 110 6.19 -8.84 -2.97
CA ALA A 110 7.10 -8.61 -4.09
C ALA A 110 8.18 -9.69 -4.17
N VAL A 111 8.84 -9.98 -3.05
CA VAL A 111 9.88 -11.02 -2.98
C VAL A 111 9.30 -12.41 -3.24
N LEU A 112 8.10 -12.70 -2.69
CA LEU A 112 7.40 -13.95 -2.98
C LEU A 112 7.19 -14.14 -4.48
N LEU A 113 6.74 -13.11 -5.20
CA LEU A 113 6.51 -13.16 -6.64
C LEU A 113 7.80 -13.35 -7.42
N MET A 114 8.88 -12.67 -7.06
CA MET A 114 10.22 -12.86 -7.66
C MET A 114 10.66 -14.32 -7.52
N LEU A 115 10.60 -14.87 -6.31
CA LEU A 115 10.98 -16.26 -6.04
C LEU A 115 10.05 -17.26 -6.74
N ALA A 116 8.74 -17.00 -6.76
CA ALA A 116 7.77 -17.86 -7.43
C ALA A 116 8.05 -17.99 -8.94
N ILE A 117 8.42 -16.88 -9.58
CA ILE A 117 8.82 -16.87 -11.00
C ILE A 117 10.16 -17.60 -11.18
N TYR A 118 11.16 -17.25 -10.39
CA TYR A 118 12.50 -17.83 -10.49
C TYR A 118 12.54 -19.34 -10.23
N LYS A 119 11.70 -19.83 -9.32
CA LYS A 119 11.62 -21.26 -8.98
C LYS A 119 10.49 -21.99 -9.72
N GLN A 120 9.76 -21.33 -10.62
CA GLN A 120 8.61 -21.91 -11.32
C GLN A 120 7.62 -22.59 -10.36
N LEU A 121 7.30 -21.90 -9.25
CA LEU A 121 6.57 -22.47 -8.13
C LEU A 121 5.27 -23.16 -8.54
N LEU A 122 4.47 -22.52 -9.40
CA LEU A 122 3.16 -23.07 -9.82
C LEU A 122 3.31 -24.38 -10.64
N ALA A 123 4.30 -24.41 -11.53
CA ALA A 123 4.57 -25.60 -12.33
C ALA A 123 5.11 -26.75 -11.45
N SER A 124 5.97 -26.42 -10.47
CA SER A 124 6.49 -27.38 -9.52
C SER A 124 5.41 -27.96 -8.60
N ASP A 125 4.50 -27.10 -8.08
CA ASP A 125 3.37 -27.53 -7.25
C ASP A 125 2.44 -28.46 -8.02
N ASN A 126 2.05 -28.08 -9.24
CA ASN A 126 1.18 -28.90 -10.09
C ASN A 126 1.80 -30.27 -10.39
N SER A 127 3.07 -30.29 -10.81
CA SER A 127 3.80 -31.55 -11.10
C SER A 127 3.85 -32.47 -9.87
N THR A 128 4.13 -31.89 -8.70
CA THR A 128 4.16 -32.66 -7.44
C THR A 128 2.79 -33.22 -7.07
N ARG A 129 1.71 -32.45 -7.20
CA ARG A 129 0.32 -32.90 -6.92
C ARG A 129 -0.11 -34.02 -7.87
N GLU A 130 0.38 -34.03 -9.09
CA GLU A 130 0.12 -35.06 -10.08
C GLU A 130 1.04 -36.30 -9.93
N GLY A 131 1.88 -36.35 -8.90
CA GLY A 131 2.79 -37.46 -8.62
C GLY A 131 4.02 -37.50 -9.54
N ARG A 132 4.29 -36.45 -10.31
CA ARG A 132 5.45 -36.33 -11.19
C ARG A 132 6.58 -35.59 -10.45
N TRP A 133 7.25 -36.32 -9.57
CA TRP A 133 8.40 -35.80 -8.84
C TRP A 133 9.61 -35.64 -9.78
N ALA A 134 10.27 -34.49 -9.70
CA ALA A 134 11.49 -34.18 -10.46
C ALA A 134 11.34 -34.22 -11.99
N GLU A 135 10.16 -34.05 -12.54
CA GLU A 135 10.06 -33.68 -13.96
C GLU A 135 10.81 -32.34 -14.19
N PRO A 136 11.36 -32.12 -15.41
CA PRO A 136 12.38 -31.10 -15.65
C PRO A 136 11.86 -29.66 -15.65
N ILE A 137 11.27 -29.26 -14.55
CA ILE A 137 11.04 -27.87 -14.20
C ILE A 137 12.37 -27.27 -13.69
N THR A 138 13.24 -28.17 -13.21
CA THR A 138 14.57 -27.85 -12.68
C THR A 138 15.60 -27.75 -13.80
N GLY A 139 16.51 -26.81 -13.70
CA GLY A 139 17.67 -26.65 -14.58
C GLY A 139 17.59 -25.39 -15.44
N GLN A 140 17.27 -25.51 -16.73
CA GLN A 140 17.44 -24.39 -17.67
C GLN A 140 16.55 -23.17 -17.44
N ASN A 141 15.42 -23.33 -16.73
CA ASN A 141 14.44 -22.27 -16.54
C ASN A 141 14.21 -21.88 -15.06
N THR A 142 15.08 -22.31 -14.16
CA THR A 142 15.08 -21.90 -12.77
C THR A 142 16.34 -21.11 -12.44
N PHE A 143 16.20 -20.09 -11.61
CA PHE A 143 17.28 -19.16 -11.30
C PHE A 143 17.43 -19.00 -9.79
N GLU A 144 18.61 -18.56 -9.38
CA GLU A 144 18.92 -18.11 -8.03
C GLU A 144 18.96 -16.58 -7.99
N MET A 145 18.62 -16.00 -6.85
CA MET A 145 18.72 -14.56 -6.67
C MET A 145 20.14 -14.09 -6.34
N ALA A 146 21.00 -15.01 -5.88
CA ALA A 146 22.38 -14.70 -5.56
C ALA A 146 23.09 -14.07 -6.77
N ASP A 147 23.83 -13.00 -6.51
CA ASP A 147 24.53 -12.17 -7.50
C ASP A 147 23.64 -11.46 -8.55
N LYS A 148 22.32 -11.64 -8.52
CA LYS A 148 21.43 -10.93 -9.42
C LYS A 148 21.33 -9.44 -9.07
N LYS A 149 21.19 -8.61 -10.10
CA LYS A 149 20.90 -7.20 -9.95
C LYS A 149 19.40 -6.99 -9.88
N VAL A 150 18.91 -6.58 -8.71
CA VAL A 150 17.52 -6.18 -8.51
C VAL A 150 17.43 -4.67 -8.67
N GLY A 151 16.69 -4.23 -9.68
CA GLY A 151 16.40 -2.82 -9.96
C GLY A 151 15.12 -2.40 -9.25
N ILE A 152 15.19 -1.35 -8.47
CA ILE A 152 14.03 -0.79 -7.76
C ILE A 152 13.67 0.56 -8.35
N LEU A 153 12.52 0.64 -8.99
CA LEU A 153 11.95 1.89 -9.46
C LEU A 153 11.10 2.50 -8.31
N GLY A 154 11.66 3.50 -7.65
CA GLY A 154 11.07 4.12 -6.45
C GLY A 154 11.60 3.54 -5.14
N ILE A 155 12.48 4.28 -4.44
CA ILE A 155 13.11 3.87 -3.17
C ILE A 155 12.38 4.45 -1.95
N GLY A 156 11.06 4.53 -2.02
CA GLY A 156 10.19 4.94 -0.92
C GLY A 156 10.04 3.87 0.18
N ASN A 157 8.97 3.92 0.94
CA ASN A 157 8.73 2.99 2.06
C ASN A 157 8.77 1.52 1.63
N ILE A 158 8.13 1.17 0.52
CA ILE A 158 8.11 -0.20 0.00
C ILE A 158 9.46 -0.59 -0.58
N GLY A 159 10.03 0.25 -1.47
CA GLY A 159 11.32 -0.04 -2.13
C GLY A 159 12.44 -0.32 -1.14
N ARG A 160 12.53 0.44 -0.06
CA ARG A 160 13.50 0.20 1.03
C ARG A 160 13.29 -1.16 1.71
N GLN A 161 12.04 -1.59 1.88
CA GLN A 161 11.75 -2.91 2.46
C GLN A 161 12.05 -4.05 1.50
N VAL A 162 11.83 -3.86 0.19
CA VAL A 162 12.25 -4.82 -0.85
C VAL A 162 13.77 -4.94 -0.86
N ALA A 163 14.50 -3.82 -0.90
CA ALA A 163 15.96 -3.79 -0.90
C ALA A 163 16.55 -4.63 0.24
N LYS A 164 16.08 -4.42 1.47
CA LYS A 164 16.53 -5.19 2.65
C LYS A 164 16.29 -6.69 2.52
N ARG A 165 15.19 -7.09 1.90
CA ARG A 165 14.80 -8.51 1.78
C ARG A 165 15.58 -9.23 0.71
N VAL A 166 15.73 -8.63 -0.47
CA VAL A 166 16.43 -9.27 -1.60
C VAL A 166 17.93 -9.42 -1.32
N GLN A 167 18.51 -8.53 -0.53
CA GLN A 167 19.89 -8.66 -0.05
C GLN A 167 20.09 -9.87 0.86
N GLY A 168 19.05 -10.31 1.58
CA GLY A 168 19.07 -11.58 2.32
C GLY A 168 19.19 -12.83 1.44
N PHE A 169 19.05 -12.68 0.12
CA PHE A 169 19.29 -13.69 -0.89
C PHE A 169 20.57 -13.42 -1.70
N ASP A 170 21.49 -12.62 -1.15
CA ASP A 170 22.76 -12.23 -1.77
C ASP A 170 22.60 -11.46 -3.12
N ALA A 171 21.45 -10.83 -3.35
CA ALA A 171 21.23 -9.98 -4.50
C ALA A 171 21.89 -8.61 -4.35
N LYS A 172 22.31 -8.03 -5.47
CA LYS A 172 22.81 -6.65 -5.57
C LYS A 172 21.64 -5.72 -5.89
N VAL A 173 21.53 -4.60 -5.17
CA VAL A 173 20.41 -3.68 -5.35
C VAL A 173 20.87 -2.38 -5.99
N GLN A 174 20.22 -2.03 -7.10
CA GLN A 174 20.30 -0.72 -7.70
C GLN A 174 18.92 -0.07 -7.74
N TYR A 175 18.86 1.26 -7.71
CA TYR A 175 17.59 1.96 -7.71
C TYR A 175 17.60 3.24 -8.53
N PHE A 176 16.43 3.64 -8.99
CA PHE A 176 16.15 4.96 -9.51
C PHE A 176 14.98 5.56 -8.75
N ASP A 177 15.09 6.84 -8.43
CA ASP A 177 14.00 7.66 -7.87
C ASP A 177 14.17 9.09 -8.37
N LEU A 178 13.06 9.84 -8.47
CA LEU A 178 13.09 11.28 -8.76
C LEU A 178 13.75 12.07 -7.63
N TYR A 179 13.69 11.52 -6.40
CA TYR A 179 14.31 12.07 -5.20
C TYR A 179 15.32 11.04 -4.65
N PRO A 180 16.57 11.06 -5.13
CA PRO A 180 17.59 10.13 -4.66
C PRO A 180 17.79 10.19 -3.15
N LEU A 181 18.17 9.06 -2.56
CA LEU A 181 18.57 9.03 -1.16
C LEU A 181 19.83 9.87 -0.95
N ASP A 182 19.97 10.43 0.25
CA ASP A 182 21.27 10.94 0.68
C ASP A 182 22.31 9.80 0.77
N GLU A 183 23.58 10.16 0.63
CA GLU A 183 24.71 9.23 0.56
C GLU A 183 24.74 8.26 1.76
N ARG A 184 24.55 8.79 2.96
CA ARG A 184 24.53 7.98 4.18
C ARG A 184 23.40 6.95 4.18
N THR A 185 22.19 7.36 3.81
CA THR A 185 21.04 6.44 3.74
C THR A 185 21.24 5.37 2.65
N ALA A 186 21.83 5.72 1.51
CA ALA A 186 22.15 4.76 0.45
C ALA A 186 23.20 3.75 0.89
N GLU A 187 24.24 4.19 1.59
CA GLU A 187 25.27 3.32 2.19
C GLU A 187 24.67 2.38 3.24
N GLU A 188 23.88 2.92 4.19
CA GLU A 188 23.23 2.12 5.24
C GLU A 188 22.27 1.06 4.67
N LEU A 189 21.62 1.34 3.55
CA LEU A 189 20.74 0.41 2.84
C LEU A 189 21.51 -0.49 1.87
N ASN A 190 22.80 -0.23 1.63
CA ASN A 190 23.63 -0.92 0.65
C ASN A 190 22.98 -0.97 -0.74
N VAL A 191 22.57 0.19 -1.27
CA VAL A 191 21.93 0.35 -2.57
C VAL A 191 22.66 1.36 -3.43
N THR A 192 22.68 1.15 -4.75
CA THR A 192 23.37 2.01 -5.71
C THR A 192 22.36 2.78 -6.55
N TYR A 193 22.47 4.12 -6.57
CA TYR A 193 21.69 4.95 -7.49
C TYR A 193 22.20 4.80 -8.91
N VAL A 194 21.28 4.62 -9.86
CA VAL A 194 21.58 4.55 -11.31
C VAL A 194 20.58 5.39 -12.09
N SER A 195 20.87 5.68 -13.35
CA SER A 195 19.90 6.31 -14.23
C SER A 195 18.73 5.35 -14.54
N LEU A 196 17.60 5.90 -14.96
CA LEU A 196 16.44 5.09 -15.36
C LEU A 196 16.78 4.13 -16.50
N GLU A 197 17.54 4.60 -17.48
CA GLU A 197 18.01 3.78 -18.62
C GLU A 197 18.92 2.65 -18.15
N GLU A 198 19.86 2.94 -17.25
CA GLU A 198 20.75 1.93 -16.67
C GLU A 198 19.98 0.91 -15.83
N LEU A 199 18.99 1.35 -15.05
CA LEU A 199 18.13 0.46 -14.29
C LEU A 199 17.47 -0.59 -15.19
N PHE A 200 16.86 -0.16 -16.29
CA PHE A 200 16.17 -1.06 -17.21
C PHE A 200 17.11 -1.95 -18.03
N SER A 201 18.31 -1.45 -18.37
CA SER A 201 19.24 -2.18 -19.24
C SER A 201 20.12 -3.18 -18.49
N THR A 202 20.32 -3.00 -17.17
CA THR A 202 21.29 -3.80 -16.42
C THR A 202 20.70 -4.65 -15.30
N SER A 203 19.42 -4.48 -14.97
CA SER A 203 18.77 -5.30 -13.95
C SER A 203 18.36 -6.68 -14.49
N ASP A 204 18.54 -7.70 -13.67
CA ASP A 204 17.99 -9.05 -13.91
C ASP A 204 16.51 -9.13 -13.50
N ILE A 205 16.12 -8.33 -12.51
CA ILE A 205 14.75 -8.24 -11.95
C ILE A 205 14.43 -6.75 -11.74
N ILE A 206 13.23 -6.31 -12.08
CA ILE A 206 12.73 -4.96 -11.82
C ILE A 206 11.40 -5.06 -11.06
#